data_ee5bcb3ad026694d8cf3afedea6a64e7
#
_entry.id   ee5bcb3ad026694d8cf3afedea6a64e7
#
_cell.length_a   1.000
_cell.length_b   1.000
_cell.length_c   1.000
_cell.angle_alpha   90.00
_cell.angle_beta   90.00
_cell.angle_gamma   90.00
#
_symmetry.space_group_name_H-M   'P 1'
#
loop_
_entity.id
_entity.type
_entity.pdbx_description
1 polymer ?
#
loop_
_entity_poly.entity_id
_entity_poly.type
_entity_poly.pdbx_seq_one_letter_code
_entity_poly.pdbx_strand_id
1 'polypeptide(L)'
;MPSNPEPVTLAEAVHRAVVVVDPDGHAGLEDLLAPFEDDDEPLDSTSAQIAEQRIAEEAGKLDPQAEDPALQMAAAVATYLAYRRDELHEEPQRLLELAARAEFDADPPSGV
;
A
#
# COMPACT_ATOMS: atom_id res chain seq x y z
N MET A 1 25.10 -9.34 -16.93
CA MET A 1 23.87 -9.24 -17.63
C MET A 1 22.82 -8.49 -16.83
N PRO A 2 22.45 -7.34 -17.27
CA PRO A 2 21.41 -6.63 -16.55
C PRO A 2 20.10 -7.36 -16.76
N SER A 3 19.61 -7.96 -15.72
CA SER A 3 18.28 -8.48 -15.75
C SER A 3 17.33 -7.31 -15.61
N ASN A 4 16.31 -7.26 -16.42
CA ASN A 4 15.26 -6.31 -16.19
C ASN A 4 14.68 -6.60 -14.80
N PRO A 5 14.49 -5.56 -13.97
CA PRO A 5 13.83 -5.78 -12.70
C PRO A 5 12.45 -6.37 -12.98
N GLU A 6 12.09 -7.34 -12.18
CA GLU A 6 10.75 -7.91 -12.30
C GLU A 6 9.73 -6.81 -12.03
N PRO A 7 8.65 -6.77 -12.79
CA PRO A 7 7.62 -5.77 -12.53
C PRO A 7 7.01 -5.98 -11.15
N VAL A 8 6.72 -4.88 -10.49
CA VAL A 8 6.04 -4.93 -9.20
C VAL A 8 4.60 -5.38 -9.42
N THR A 9 4.16 -6.35 -8.65
CA THR A 9 2.78 -6.82 -8.72
C THR A 9 1.94 -6.14 -7.65
N LEU A 10 0.63 -6.22 -7.80
CA LEU A 10 -0.29 -5.70 -6.79
C LEU A 10 -0.08 -6.43 -5.46
N ALA A 11 0.14 -7.74 -5.50
CA ALA A 11 0.43 -8.50 -4.30
C ALA A 11 1.65 -7.96 -3.57
N GLU A 12 2.71 -7.64 -4.30
CA GLU A 12 3.92 -7.08 -3.69
C GLU A 12 3.68 -5.71 -3.06
N ALA A 13 2.93 -4.86 -3.73
CA ALA A 13 2.64 -3.52 -3.21
C ALA A 13 1.84 -3.61 -1.91
N VAL A 14 0.81 -4.45 -1.88
CA VAL A 14 0.00 -4.63 -0.68
C VAL A 14 0.80 -5.29 0.44
N HIS A 15 1.61 -6.30 0.11
CA HIS A 15 2.46 -6.96 1.09
C HIS A 15 3.44 -5.97 1.73
N ARG A 16 4.08 -5.16 0.90
CA ARG A 16 5.02 -4.16 1.41
C ARG A 16 4.32 -3.15 2.30
N ALA A 17 3.12 -2.72 1.90
CA ALA A 17 2.34 -1.77 2.70
C ALA A 17 2.03 -2.33 4.08
N VAL A 18 1.62 -3.59 4.13
CA VAL A 18 1.31 -4.25 5.41
C VAL A 18 2.56 -4.34 6.29
N VAL A 19 3.70 -4.72 5.71
CA VAL A 19 4.95 -4.84 6.46
C VAL A 19 5.41 -3.47 6.99
N VAL A 20 5.25 -2.42 6.18
CA VAL A 20 5.68 -1.07 6.57
C VAL A 20 4.82 -0.54 7.71
N VAL A 21 3.52 -0.77 7.66
CA VAL A 21 2.58 -0.25 8.66
C VAL A 21 2.58 -1.12 9.91
N ASP A 22 2.72 -2.42 9.75
CA ASP A 22 2.57 -3.37 10.85
C ASP A 22 3.68 -4.42 10.79
N PRO A 23 4.93 -4.02 11.05
CA PRO A 23 6.06 -4.96 10.96
C PRO A 23 5.98 -6.09 11.98
N ASP A 24 5.26 -5.90 13.06
CA ASP A 24 5.14 -6.89 14.13
C ASP A 24 3.92 -7.81 13.97
N GLY A 25 3.05 -7.52 13.02
CA GLY A 25 1.88 -8.34 12.77
C GLY A 25 0.79 -8.23 13.82
N HIS A 26 0.74 -7.12 14.56
CA HIS A 26 -0.22 -6.97 15.67
C HIS A 26 -1.55 -6.33 15.25
N ALA A 27 -1.57 -5.66 14.11
CA ALA A 27 -2.77 -4.94 13.69
C ALA A 27 -3.77 -5.80 12.91
N GLY A 28 -3.40 -7.04 12.59
CA GLY A 28 -4.32 -7.94 11.90
C GLY A 28 -4.58 -7.57 10.46
N LEU A 29 -3.58 -7.03 9.77
CA LEU A 29 -3.75 -6.58 8.38
C LEU A 29 -3.72 -7.72 7.37
N GLU A 30 -3.60 -8.94 7.82
CA GLU A 30 -3.59 -10.12 6.96
C GLU A 30 -4.87 -10.22 6.12
N ASP A 31 -5.98 -9.76 6.66
CA ASP A 31 -7.25 -9.78 5.94
C ASP A 31 -7.23 -8.85 4.73
N LEU A 32 -6.45 -7.78 4.79
CA LEU A 32 -6.27 -6.92 3.62
C LEU A 32 -5.37 -7.60 2.60
N LEU A 33 -4.36 -8.32 3.06
CA LEU A 33 -3.41 -8.98 2.19
C LEU A 33 -4.02 -10.17 1.44
N ALA A 34 -4.88 -10.93 2.11
CA ALA A 34 -5.41 -12.19 1.58
C ALA A 34 -6.00 -12.09 0.17
N PRO A 35 -6.85 -11.09 -0.16
CA PRO A 35 -7.41 -11.03 -1.51
C PRO A 35 -6.39 -10.71 -2.60
N PHE A 36 -5.18 -10.28 -2.23
CA PHE A 36 -4.16 -9.92 -3.20
C PHE A 36 -3.02 -10.94 -3.29
N GLU A 37 -3.04 -11.98 -2.46
CA GLU A 37 -1.92 -12.92 -2.40
C GLU A 37 -1.63 -13.61 -3.74
N ASP A 38 -2.65 -13.88 -4.51
CA ASP A 38 -2.51 -14.56 -5.79
C ASP A 38 -2.51 -13.60 -6.98
N ASP A 39 -2.43 -12.31 -6.72
CA ASP A 39 -2.51 -11.32 -7.78
C ASP A 39 -1.13 -11.04 -8.35
N ASP A 40 -0.80 -11.76 -9.40
CA ASP A 40 0.49 -11.66 -10.07
C ASP A 40 0.51 -10.64 -11.20
N GLU A 41 -0.55 -9.88 -11.37
CA GLU A 41 -0.58 -8.88 -12.43
C GLU A 41 0.46 -7.79 -12.18
N PRO A 42 1.32 -7.53 -13.17
CA PRO A 42 2.28 -6.44 -13.02
C PRO A 42 1.57 -5.09 -13.01
N LEU A 43 2.04 -4.22 -12.14
CA LEU A 43 1.54 -2.86 -12.08
C LEU A 43 2.27 -2.00 -13.09
N ASP A 44 1.52 -1.15 -13.77
CA ASP A 44 2.07 -0.15 -14.67
C ASP A 44 1.24 1.12 -14.55
N SER A 45 1.54 2.12 -15.37
CA SER A 45 0.86 3.40 -15.28
C SER A 45 -0.63 3.30 -15.60
N THR A 46 -1.04 2.29 -16.39
CA THR A 46 -2.45 2.13 -16.74
C THR A 46 -3.22 1.31 -15.71
N SER A 47 -2.55 0.40 -15.02
CA SER A 47 -3.22 -0.45 -14.04
C SER A 47 -3.24 0.15 -12.64
N ALA A 48 -2.51 1.23 -12.39
CA ALA A 48 -2.44 1.83 -11.06
C ALA A 48 -3.81 2.28 -10.56
N GLN A 49 -4.64 2.87 -11.42
CA GLN A 49 -5.98 3.28 -11.04
C GLN A 49 -6.85 2.10 -10.64
N ILE A 50 -6.74 1.02 -11.40
CA ILE A 50 -7.50 -0.20 -11.09
C ILE A 50 -7.04 -0.77 -9.76
N ALA A 51 -5.73 -0.76 -9.51
CA ALA A 51 -5.17 -1.21 -8.24
C ALA A 51 -5.69 -0.37 -7.09
N GLU A 52 -5.73 0.94 -7.26
CA GLU A 52 -6.25 1.84 -6.24
C GLU A 52 -7.70 1.50 -5.89
N GLN A 53 -8.52 1.27 -6.90
CA GLN A 53 -9.92 0.92 -6.69
C GLN A 53 -10.06 -0.40 -5.94
N ARG A 54 -9.25 -1.41 -6.32
CA ARG A 54 -9.31 -2.70 -5.65
C ARG A 54 -8.87 -2.61 -4.19
N ILE A 55 -7.81 -1.85 -3.94
CA ILE A 55 -7.34 -1.64 -2.58
C ILE A 55 -8.43 -0.95 -1.75
N ALA A 56 -9.05 0.08 -2.30
CA ALA A 56 -10.11 0.80 -1.60
C ALA A 56 -11.31 -0.10 -1.33
N GLU A 57 -11.69 -0.95 -2.29
CA GLU A 57 -12.80 -1.88 -2.09
C GLU A 57 -12.53 -2.87 -0.98
N GLU A 58 -11.35 -3.47 -0.96
CA GLU A 58 -11.03 -4.46 0.05
C GLU A 58 -10.90 -3.82 1.43
N ALA A 59 -10.29 -2.65 1.51
CA ALA A 59 -10.21 -1.92 2.77
C ALA A 59 -11.60 -1.53 3.26
N GLY A 60 -12.47 -1.12 2.36
CA GLY A 60 -13.84 -0.75 2.71
C GLY A 60 -14.67 -1.92 3.21
N LYS A 61 -14.41 -3.13 2.72
CA LYS A 61 -15.08 -4.32 3.23
C LYS A 61 -14.67 -4.65 4.66
N LEU A 62 -13.40 -4.42 4.97
CA LEU A 62 -12.86 -4.72 6.30
C LEU A 62 -13.17 -3.62 7.31
N ASP A 63 -13.26 -2.39 6.85
CA ASP A 63 -13.43 -1.23 7.72
C ASP A 63 -14.35 -0.22 7.06
N PRO A 64 -15.64 -0.52 6.94
CA PRO A 64 -16.56 0.35 6.21
C PRO A 64 -16.74 1.73 6.84
N GLN A 65 -16.39 1.87 8.11
CA GLN A 65 -16.54 3.15 8.80
C GLN A 65 -15.22 3.91 8.94
N ALA A 66 -14.16 3.38 8.37
CA ALA A 66 -12.83 3.98 8.39
C ALA A 66 -12.37 4.30 9.81
N GLU A 67 -12.56 3.34 10.71
CA GLU A 67 -12.21 3.50 12.12
C GLU A 67 -10.85 2.92 12.48
N ASP A 68 -10.26 2.13 11.58
CA ASP A 68 -8.97 1.48 11.84
C ASP A 68 -7.85 2.26 11.17
N PRO A 69 -7.08 3.05 11.93
CA PRO A 69 -6.01 3.86 11.32
C PRO A 69 -4.91 3.02 10.69
N ALA A 70 -4.60 1.85 11.24
CA ALA A 70 -3.58 0.99 10.65
C ALA A 70 -4.03 0.48 9.28
N LEU A 71 -5.28 0.07 9.16
CA LEU A 71 -5.82 -0.40 7.88
C LEU A 71 -5.87 0.74 6.86
N GLN A 72 -6.30 1.92 7.28
CA GLN A 72 -6.35 3.07 6.39
C GLN A 72 -4.95 3.44 5.91
N MET A 73 -3.96 3.40 6.79
CA MET A 73 -2.59 3.70 6.42
C MET A 73 -2.02 2.64 5.49
N ALA A 74 -2.31 1.37 5.74
CA ALA A 74 -1.84 0.30 4.85
C ALA A 74 -2.43 0.47 3.44
N ALA A 75 -3.70 0.80 3.35
CA ALA A 75 -4.34 1.05 2.05
C ALA A 75 -3.68 2.24 1.36
N ALA A 76 -3.37 3.30 2.10
CA ALA A 76 -2.70 4.48 1.54
C ALA A 76 -1.31 4.14 1.02
N VAL A 77 -0.53 3.37 1.78
CA VAL A 77 0.82 2.99 1.34
C VAL A 77 0.74 2.09 0.11
N ALA A 78 -0.18 1.14 0.10
CA ALA A 78 -0.35 0.27 -1.06
C ALA A 78 -0.73 1.06 -2.32
N THR A 79 -1.64 2.00 -2.19
CA THR A 79 -2.05 2.87 -3.30
C THR A 79 -0.87 3.71 -3.78
N TYR A 80 -0.14 4.31 -2.85
CA TYR A 80 1.05 5.09 -3.19
C TYR A 80 2.04 4.26 -3.98
N LEU A 81 2.31 3.04 -3.53
CA LEU A 81 3.24 2.14 -4.22
C LEU A 81 2.73 1.69 -5.59
N ALA A 82 1.41 1.60 -5.77
CA ALA A 82 0.87 1.29 -7.09
C ALA A 82 1.23 2.36 -8.11
N TYR A 83 1.26 3.62 -7.69
CA TYR A 83 1.66 4.73 -8.54
C TYR A 83 3.17 4.96 -8.57
N ARG A 84 3.86 4.64 -7.49
CA ARG A 84 5.30 4.89 -7.35
C ARG A 84 6.04 3.59 -7.09
N ARG A 85 6.03 2.73 -8.07
CA ARG A 85 6.59 1.38 -7.98
C ARG A 85 8.09 1.39 -7.72
N ASP A 86 8.77 2.44 -8.16
CA ASP A 86 10.20 2.62 -7.94
C ASP A 86 10.55 2.80 -6.46
N GLU A 87 9.57 3.08 -5.62
CA GLU A 87 9.81 3.30 -4.20
C GLU A 87 9.44 2.10 -3.33
N LEU A 88 9.20 0.95 -3.93
CA LEU A 88 8.80 -0.26 -3.20
C LEU A 88 9.76 -0.59 -2.06
N HIS A 89 11.04 -0.37 -2.24
CA HIS A 89 12.06 -0.71 -1.25
C HIS A 89 12.57 0.48 -0.44
N GLU A 90 11.85 1.59 -0.50
CA GLU A 90 12.19 2.76 0.29
C GLU A 90 12.03 2.47 1.78
N GLU A 91 12.70 3.25 2.63
CA GLU A 91 12.60 3.06 4.07
C GLU A 91 11.16 3.15 4.56
N PRO A 92 10.76 2.31 5.53
CA PRO A 92 9.37 2.31 6.01
C PRO A 92 8.86 3.66 6.45
N GLN A 93 9.65 4.42 7.23
CA GLN A 93 9.20 5.73 7.68
C GLN A 93 8.99 6.69 6.52
N ARG A 94 9.87 6.61 5.54
CA ARG A 94 9.77 7.44 4.36
C ARG A 94 8.51 7.12 3.57
N LEU A 95 8.22 5.84 3.40
CA LEU A 95 6.99 5.42 2.71
C LEU A 95 5.74 5.92 3.43
N LEU A 96 5.75 5.86 4.75
CA LEU A 96 4.61 6.35 5.53
C LEU A 96 4.39 7.84 5.31
N GLU A 97 5.46 8.63 5.33
CA GLU A 97 5.38 10.07 5.09
C GLU A 97 4.90 10.38 3.69
N LEU A 98 5.48 9.73 2.69
CA LEU A 98 5.13 9.97 1.30
C LEU A 98 3.69 9.57 1.00
N ALA A 99 3.27 8.44 1.53
CA ALA A 99 1.89 7.98 1.33
C ALA A 99 0.90 8.91 2.01
N ALA A 100 1.21 9.38 3.22
CA ALA A 100 0.33 10.29 3.91
C ALA A 100 0.14 11.59 3.14
N ARG A 101 1.20 12.12 2.57
CA ARG A 101 1.11 13.33 1.75
C ARG A 101 0.30 13.10 0.48
N ALA A 102 0.55 11.96 -0.18
CA ALA A 102 -0.09 11.68 -1.45
C ALA A 102 -1.57 11.39 -1.30
N GLU A 103 -1.93 10.63 -0.27
CA GLU A 103 -3.31 10.12 -0.15
C GLU A 103 -4.19 10.97 0.75
N PHE A 104 -3.62 11.63 1.74
CA PHE A 104 -4.41 12.42 2.66
C PHE A 104 -4.25 13.91 2.45
N ASP A 105 -3.34 14.29 1.55
CA ASP A 105 -3.08 15.69 1.21
C ASP A 105 -2.94 16.54 2.47
N ALA A 106 -2.26 15.98 3.45
CA ALA A 106 -2.09 16.63 4.73
C ALA A 106 -0.62 16.60 5.11
N ASP A 107 -0.15 17.65 5.73
CA ASP A 107 1.16 17.62 6.33
C ASP A 107 1.15 16.53 7.40
N PRO A 108 2.22 15.75 7.49
CA PRO A 108 2.28 14.77 8.55
C PRO A 108 2.12 15.49 9.87
N PRO A 109 1.39 14.92 10.81
CA PRO A 109 1.12 15.58 12.09
C PRO A 109 2.34 15.65 12.98
N SER A 110 3.49 15.63 12.40
CA SER A 110 4.74 15.62 13.12
C SER A 110 5.10 17.01 13.58
N GLY A 111 5.35 17.15 14.83
CA GLY A 111 5.88 18.37 15.36
C GLY A 111 4.94 19.55 15.23
N VAL A 112 3.78 19.25 14.89
CA VAL A 112 2.80 20.31 14.85
C VAL A 112 2.26 20.45 16.24
#